data_755715cf5143746831f83a47cbd827a2
#
_entry.id   755715cf5143746831f83a47cbd827a2
#
_cell.length_a   1.000
_cell.length_b   1.000
_cell.length_c   1.000
_cell.angle_alpha   90.00
_cell.angle_beta   90.00
_cell.angle_gamma   90.00
#
_symmetry.space_group_name_H-M   'P 1'
#
loop_
_entity.id
_entity.type
_entity.pdbx_description
1 polymer ?
#
loop_
_entity_poly.entity_id
_entity_poly.type
_entity_poly.pdbx_seq_one_letter_code
_entity_poly.pdbx_strand_id
1 'polypeptide(L)'
;MHPPLALHAERLTKRYGRRTALADCDLSVPRGHVVGLVGPNGAGKSTLLQLACGLIAPTSGSLTVLGSPPAADAAHLARVGFVAQDTPVYASLTVAEHLRMGAWLNPSWDAALARRRVDEVGLDPAQKAGRLSGGQRAQLALALATAKRPELLILDEPAAALDPLARREFMHGLAGFVRELGAGAVLSSHLLGDVAQVCDHLVVLCAARVQVAGPVPDLLATHHRTAAASAGAEVVWAEPGRVVVRGPAVRDGAPVTLEELVLAYLSRAAARPAVTR
;
A
#
# COMPACT_ATOMS: atom_id res chain seq x y z
N MET A 1 -24.26 1.36 -9.99
CA MET A 1 -23.13 2.21 -10.41
C MET A 1 -21.93 1.75 -9.58
N HIS A 2 -20.86 1.23 -10.20
CA HIS A 2 -19.66 0.83 -9.46
C HIS A 2 -18.99 2.09 -8.86
N PRO A 3 -18.47 2.00 -7.63
CA PRO A 3 -17.75 3.13 -7.03
C PRO A 3 -16.53 3.48 -7.92
N PRO A 4 -16.17 4.77 -8.00
CA PRO A 4 -15.00 5.19 -8.76
C PRO A 4 -13.74 4.53 -8.19
N LEU A 5 -12.88 4.00 -9.09
CA LEU A 5 -11.66 3.29 -8.70
C LEU A 5 -10.47 4.24 -8.60
N ALA A 6 -9.65 4.06 -7.57
CA ALA A 6 -8.35 4.70 -7.43
C ALA A 6 -7.30 3.96 -8.25
N LEU A 7 -7.38 2.62 -8.29
CA LEU A 7 -6.47 1.77 -9.03
C LEU A 7 -7.25 0.59 -9.63
N HIS A 8 -7.07 0.34 -10.92
CA HIS A 8 -7.70 -0.79 -11.60
C HIS A 8 -6.70 -1.47 -12.52
N ALA A 9 -6.48 -2.74 -12.28
CA ALA A 9 -5.58 -3.59 -13.06
C ALA A 9 -6.34 -4.78 -13.64
N GLU A 10 -6.10 -5.07 -14.92
CA GLU A 10 -6.66 -6.22 -15.64
C GLU A 10 -5.53 -7.05 -16.23
N ARG A 11 -5.43 -8.30 -15.81
CA ARG A 11 -4.40 -9.25 -16.22
C ARG A 11 -3.00 -8.66 -16.22
N LEU A 12 -2.73 -7.78 -15.24
CA LEU A 12 -1.50 -7.02 -15.15
C LEU A 12 -0.30 -7.95 -14.94
N THR A 13 0.64 -7.90 -15.87
CA THR A 13 1.85 -8.73 -15.85
C THR A 13 3.09 -7.87 -15.99
N LYS A 14 4.10 -8.12 -15.14
CA LYS A 14 5.43 -7.52 -15.25
C LYS A 14 6.52 -8.58 -15.15
N ARG A 15 7.38 -8.60 -16.15
CA ARG A 15 8.55 -9.49 -16.24
C ARG A 15 9.85 -8.67 -16.33
N TYR A 16 10.88 -9.18 -15.68
CA TYR A 16 12.26 -8.70 -15.78
C TYR A 16 13.12 -9.87 -16.28
N GLY A 17 13.34 -9.92 -17.58
CA GLY A 17 13.95 -11.08 -18.21
C GLY A 17 13.16 -12.36 -17.93
N ARG A 18 13.78 -13.32 -17.26
CA ARG A 18 13.14 -14.59 -16.88
C ARG A 18 12.31 -14.51 -15.60
N ARG A 19 12.47 -13.47 -14.79
CA ARG A 19 11.74 -13.32 -13.53
C ARG A 19 10.40 -12.64 -13.77
N THR A 20 9.32 -13.29 -13.38
CA THR A 20 7.99 -12.71 -13.34
C THR A 20 7.76 -12.07 -11.96
N ALA A 21 7.56 -10.76 -11.93
CA ALA A 21 7.30 -10.00 -10.71
C ALA A 21 5.79 -9.86 -10.42
N LEU A 22 4.96 -9.78 -11.48
CA LEU A 22 3.51 -9.84 -11.43
C LEU A 22 3.01 -10.73 -12.56
N ALA A 23 2.02 -11.57 -12.30
CA ALA A 23 1.47 -12.54 -13.24
C ALA A 23 -0.06 -12.49 -13.24
N ASP A 24 -0.66 -11.99 -14.31
CA ASP A 24 -2.12 -11.91 -14.52
C ASP A 24 -2.86 -11.39 -13.27
N CYS A 25 -2.41 -10.24 -12.74
CA CYS A 25 -3.02 -9.65 -11.57
C CYS A 25 -4.26 -8.85 -11.97
N ASP A 26 -5.41 -9.22 -11.42
CA ASP A 26 -6.63 -8.45 -11.45
C ASP A 26 -6.81 -7.77 -10.08
N LEU A 27 -7.03 -6.46 -10.08
CA LEU A 27 -7.15 -5.67 -8.86
C LEU A 27 -8.03 -4.46 -9.08
N SER A 28 -8.97 -4.23 -8.16
CA SER A 28 -9.79 -3.02 -8.11
C SER A 28 -9.69 -2.41 -6.71
N VAL A 29 -9.15 -1.20 -6.63
CA VAL A 29 -9.02 -0.42 -5.40
C VAL A 29 -9.97 0.75 -5.48
N PRO A 30 -10.96 0.89 -4.59
CA PRO A 30 -11.89 2.01 -4.59
C PRO A 30 -11.20 3.31 -4.15
N ARG A 31 -11.75 4.47 -4.56
CA ARG A 31 -11.26 5.79 -4.11
C ARG A 31 -11.62 6.05 -2.66
N GLY A 32 -10.81 6.88 -2.00
CA GLY A 32 -11.06 7.36 -0.63
C GLY A 32 -10.78 6.35 0.47
N HIS A 33 -10.25 5.17 0.13
CA HIS A 33 -9.91 4.11 1.08
C HIS A 33 -8.42 4.01 1.34
N VAL A 34 -8.06 3.48 2.52
CA VAL A 34 -6.68 3.14 2.88
C VAL A 34 -6.48 1.65 2.67
N VAL A 35 -5.70 1.30 1.68
CA VAL A 35 -5.49 -0.08 1.24
C VAL A 35 -4.13 -0.58 1.70
N GLY A 36 -4.12 -1.64 2.50
CA GLY A 36 -2.91 -2.36 2.88
C GLY A 36 -2.54 -3.38 1.80
N LEU A 37 -1.38 -3.20 1.17
CA LEU A 37 -0.79 -4.16 0.24
C LEU A 37 0.23 -5.00 0.99
N VAL A 38 -0.12 -6.23 1.33
CA VAL A 38 0.71 -7.12 2.14
C VAL A 38 1.23 -8.30 1.35
N GLY A 39 2.38 -8.82 1.76
CA GLY A 39 3.01 -9.98 1.15
C GLY A 39 4.49 -10.08 1.50
N PRO A 40 5.12 -11.23 1.29
CA PRO A 40 6.53 -11.43 1.59
C PRO A 40 7.44 -10.57 0.69
N ASN A 41 8.71 -10.47 1.07
CA ASN A 41 9.71 -9.82 0.22
C ASN A 41 9.81 -10.54 -1.13
N GLY A 42 9.86 -9.76 -2.21
CA GLY A 42 9.87 -10.29 -3.57
C GLY A 42 8.49 -10.72 -4.12
N ALA A 43 7.39 -10.51 -3.39
CA ALA A 43 6.04 -10.84 -3.87
C ALA A 43 5.56 -9.98 -5.06
N GLY A 44 6.20 -8.82 -5.30
CA GLY A 44 5.83 -7.90 -6.37
C GLY A 44 5.19 -6.59 -5.88
N LYS A 45 5.14 -6.32 -4.56
CA LYS A 45 4.53 -5.11 -3.98
C LYS A 45 5.10 -3.83 -4.59
N SER A 46 6.40 -3.61 -4.47
CA SER A 46 7.08 -2.42 -5.03
C SER A 46 6.92 -2.33 -6.54
N THR A 47 6.92 -3.48 -7.25
CA THR A 47 6.67 -3.50 -8.70
C THR A 47 5.28 -2.98 -9.04
N LEU A 48 4.23 -3.42 -8.30
CA LEU A 48 2.87 -2.93 -8.49
C LEU A 48 2.78 -1.42 -8.22
N LEU A 49 3.40 -0.94 -7.14
CA LEU A 49 3.38 0.48 -6.78
C LEU A 49 4.16 1.33 -7.80
N GLN A 50 5.30 0.87 -8.30
CA GLN A 50 6.08 1.54 -9.35
C GLN A 50 5.30 1.61 -10.68
N LEU A 51 4.56 0.56 -11.05
CA LEU A 51 3.64 0.59 -12.18
C LEU A 51 2.54 1.62 -11.97
N ALA A 52 1.94 1.67 -10.78
CA ALA A 52 0.89 2.64 -10.45
C ALA A 52 1.39 4.10 -10.45
N CYS A 53 2.67 4.33 -10.14
CA CYS A 53 3.30 5.64 -10.25
C CYS A 53 3.77 5.99 -11.69
N GLY A 54 3.67 5.04 -12.64
CA GLY A 54 4.17 5.23 -14.00
C GLY A 54 5.71 5.25 -14.13
N LEU A 55 6.41 4.79 -13.08
CA LEU A 55 7.89 4.72 -13.09
C LEU A 55 8.41 3.59 -13.98
N ILE A 56 7.61 2.57 -14.19
CA ILE A 56 7.88 1.44 -15.09
C ILE A 56 6.62 1.09 -15.89
N ALA A 57 6.78 0.52 -17.07
CA ALA A 57 5.67 0.05 -17.90
C ALA A 57 5.35 -1.45 -17.63
N PRO A 58 4.08 -1.90 -17.76
CA PRO A 58 3.74 -3.31 -17.72
C PRO A 58 4.31 -4.06 -18.93
N THR A 59 4.47 -5.38 -18.79
CA THR A 59 4.82 -6.26 -19.92
C THR A 59 3.57 -6.61 -20.73
N SER A 60 2.44 -6.82 -20.05
CA SER A 60 1.12 -7.04 -20.65
C SER A 60 0.00 -6.74 -19.64
N GLY A 61 -1.23 -6.72 -20.11
CA GLY A 61 -2.38 -6.28 -19.33
C GLY A 61 -2.51 -4.76 -19.27
N SER A 62 -3.42 -4.28 -18.45
CA SER A 62 -3.67 -2.85 -18.31
C SER A 62 -3.65 -2.41 -16.85
N LEU A 63 -3.35 -1.12 -16.63
CA LEU A 63 -3.43 -0.48 -15.33
C LEU A 63 -3.92 0.94 -15.52
N THR A 64 -4.93 1.33 -14.76
CA THR A 64 -5.37 2.72 -14.64
C THR A 64 -5.28 3.17 -13.19
N VAL A 65 -4.94 4.45 -13.02
CA VAL A 65 -4.88 5.14 -11.73
C VAL A 65 -5.74 6.38 -11.84
N LEU A 66 -6.71 6.53 -10.92
CA LEU A 66 -7.71 7.61 -10.94
C LEU A 66 -8.45 7.73 -12.29
N GLY A 67 -8.62 6.60 -13.01
CA GLY A 67 -9.31 6.51 -14.29
C GLY A 67 -8.47 6.83 -15.53
N SER A 68 -7.16 7.04 -15.39
CA SER A 68 -6.23 7.34 -16.49
C SER A 68 -5.01 6.38 -16.46
N PRO A 69 -4.28 6.20 -17.57
CA PRO A 69 -2.99 5.53 -17.52
C PRO A 69 -2.05 6.19 -16.49
N PRO A 70 -1.20 5.42 -15.79
CA PRO A 70 -0.25 5.98 -14.83
C PRO A 70 0.64 7.05 -15.47
N ALA A 71 0.83 8.18 -14.79
CA ALA A 71 1.66 9.31 -15.24
C ALA A 71 1.30 9.84 -16.62
N ALA A 72 -0.01 9.82 -16.98
CA ALA A 72 -0.49 10.22 -18.31
C ALA A 72 -0.04 11.63 -18.71
N ASP A 73 -0.06 12.57 -17.76
CA ASP A 73 0.38 13.95 -17.93
C ASP A 73 0.73 14.61 -16.58
N ALA A 74 1.14 15.87 -16.62
CA ALA A 74 1.49 16.63 -15.41
C ALA A 74 0.29 16.82 -14.45
N ALA A 75 -0.94 16.97 -14.98
CA ALA A 75 -2.14 17.11 -14.19
C ALA A 75 -2.46 15.79 -13.46
N HIS A 76 -2.31 14.65 -14.12
CA HIS A 76 -2.45 13.34 -13.49
C HIS A 76 -1.37 13.12 -12.41
N LEU A 77 -0.11 13.46 -12.71
CA LEU A 77 0.97 13.36 -11.72
C LEU A 77 0.72 14.22 -10.49
N ALA A 78 0.11 15.39 -10.63
CA ALA A 78 -0.26 16.24 -9.49
C ALA A 78 -1.25 15.58 -8.53
N ARG A 79 -2.09 14.66 -9.02
CA ARG A 79 -3.13 13.95 -8.25
C ARG A 79 -2.62 12.73 -7.49
N VAL A 80 -1.39 12.27 -7.78
CA VAL A 80 -0.79 11.08 -7.14
C VAL A 80 0.43 11.48 -6.33
N GLY A 81 0.43 11.22 -5.02
CA GLY A 81 1.60 11.37 -4.14
C GLY A 81 2.33 10.04 -4.03
N PHE A 82 3.67 10.06 -4.04
CA PHE A 82 4.48 8.85 -3.89
C PHE A 82 5.54 9.02 -2.81
N VAL A 83 5.65 8.04 -1.92
CA VAL A 83 6.73 7.90 -0.95
C VAL A 83 7.39 6.54 -1.21
N ALA A 84 8.63 6.58 -1.69
CA ALA A 84 9.41 5.38 -1.95
C ALA A 84 10.01 4.81 -0.66
N GLN A 85 10.36 3.52 -0.66
CA GLN A 85 10.94 2.80 0.48
C GLN A 85 12.19 3.48 1.06
N ASP A 86 13.06 3.99 0.18
CA ASP A 86 14.31 4.65 0.60
C ASP A 86 14.08 6.07 1.11
N THR A 87 12.83 6.58 1.07
CA THR A 87 12.50 7.97 1.38
C THR A 87 13.52 8.95 0.79
N PRO A 88 13.72 8.95 -0.55
CA PRO A 88 14.79 9.69 -1.18
C PRO A 88 14.57 11.19 -1.00
N VAL A 89 15.53 11.81 -0.31
CA VAL A 89 15.62 13.27 -0.13
C VAL A 89 17.00 13.72 -0.50
N TYR A 90 17.14 14.94 -0.99
CA TYR A 90 18.44 15.50 -1.33
C TYR A 90 19.21 15.86 -0.08
N ALA A 91 20.22 15.07 0.28
CA ALA A 91 20.97 15.18 1.53
C ALA A 91 21.61 16.58 1.75
N SER A 92 21.96 17.28 0.68
CA SER A 92 22.56 18.62 0.71
C SER A 92 21.55 19.74 0.93
N LEU A 93 20.26 19.53 0.63
CA LEU A 93 19.21 20.53 0.78
C LEU A 93 18.69 20.54 2.23
N THR A 94 18.29 21.71 2.69
CA THR A 94 17.57 21.88 3.94
C THR A 94 16.10 21.46 3.81
N VAL A 95 15.41 21.28 4.92
CA VAL A 95 13.96 21.03 4.95
C VAL A 95 13.22 22.14 4.20
N ALA A 96 13.54 23.42 4.49
CA ALA A 96 12.92 24.57 3.80
C ALA A 96 13.19 24.58 2.28
N GLU A 97 14.38 24.15 1.84
CA GLU A 97 14.69 24.03 0.42
C GLU A 97 13.90 22.94 -0.26
N HIS A 98 13.65 21.82 0.41
CA HIS A 98 12.73 20.78 -0.10
C HIS A 98 11.31 21.31 -0.26
N LEU A 99 10.79 22.09 0.70
CA LEU A 99 9.45 22.68 0.57
C LEU A 99 9.38 23.66 -0.61
N ARG A 100 10.42 24.50 -0.81
CA ARG A 100 10.48 25.40 -1.97
C ARG A 100 10.54 24.63 -3.29
N MET A 101 11.36 23.60 -3.38
CA MET A 101 11.43 22.71 -4.54
C MET A 101 10.08 22.05 -4.82
N GLY A 102 9.40 21.56 -3.79
CA GLY A 102 8.06 21.01 -3.90
C GLY A 102 7.06 22.02 -4.49
N ALA A 103 7.13 23.28 -4.05
CA ALA A 103 6.28 24.35 -4.56
C ALA A 103 6.55 24.67 -6.06
N TRP A 104 7.79 24.61 -6.50
CA TRP A 104 8.12 24.84 -7.91
C TRP A 104 7.69 23.69 -8.84
N LEU A 105 7.67 22.46 -8.33
CA LEU A 105 7.40 21.28 -9.13
C LEU A 105 5.89 20.90 -9.16
N ASN A 106 5.09 21.45 -8.25
CA ASN A 106 3.69 21.03 -8.11
C ASN A 106 2.72 22.22 -8.21
N PRO A 107 1.83 22.25 -9.22
CA PRO A 107 0.92 23.37 -9.45
C PRO A 107 -0.11 23.55 -8.32
N SER A 108 -0.49 22.50 -7.62
CA SER A 108 -1.49 22.50 -6.54
C SER A 108 -0.83 22.50 -5.13
N TRP A 109 0.40 22.99 -5.03
CA TRP A 109 1.15 22.99 -3.79
C TRP A 109 0.50 23.82 -2.69
N ASP A 110 0.25 23.21 -1.54
CA ASP A 110 -0.23 23.87 -0.32
C ASP A 110 0.94 24.16 0.63
N ALA A 111 1.47 25.38 0.54
CA ALA A 111 2.62 25.79 1.36
C ALA A 111 2.28 25.93 2.86
N ALA A 112 1.01 26.18 3.20
CA ALA A 112 0.55 26.26 4.58
C ALA A 112 0.50 24.86 5.20
N LEU A 113 -0.07 23.89 4.46
CA LEU A 113 -0.08 22.48 4.85
C LEU A 113 1.35 21.95 5.03
N ALA A 114 2.24 22.20 4.06
CA ALA A 114 3.63 21.76 4.11
C ALA A 114 4.35 22.25 5.38
N ARG A 115 4.24 23.55 5.69
CA ARG A 115 4.83 24.16 6.88
C ARG A 115 4.25 23.60 8.16
N ARG A 116 2.93 23.57 8.28
CA ARG A 116 2.24 23.00 9.46
C ARG A 116 2.73 21.58 9.76
N ARG A 117 2.89 20.74 8.72
CA ARG A 117 3.36 19.36 8.91
C ARG A 117 4.81 19.27 9.36
N VAL A 118 5.67 20.09 8.83
CA VAL A 118 7.07 20.19 9.29
C VAL A 118 7.14 20.60 10.76
N ASP A 119 6.31 21.60 11.15
CA ASP A 119 6.23 22.09 12.52
C ASP A 119 5.67 21.03 13.48
N GLU A 120 4.59 20.33 13.11
CA GLU A 120 3.94 19.28 13.91
C GLU A 120 4.89 18.14 14.28
N VAL A 121 5.82 17.78 13.37
CA VAL A 121 6.81 16.71 13.60
C VAL A 121 8.16 17.24 14.10
N GLY A 122 8.25 18.53 14.42
CA GLY A 122 9.41 19.16 15.02
C GLY A 122 10.66 19.17 14.12
N LEU A 123 10.49 19.25 12.80
CA LEU A 123 11.62 19.36 11.88
C LEU A 123 12.13 20.80 11.81
N ASP A 124 13.43 21.00 12.05
CA ASP A 124 14.05 22.31 11.85
C ASP A 124 14.15 22.65 10.36
N PRO A 125 13.50 23.74 9.89
CA PRO A 125 13.54 24.15 8.49
C PRO A 125 14.95 24.42 7.95
N ALA A 126 15.89 24.79 8.81
CA ALA A 126 17.29 25.09 8.44
C ALA A 126 18.18 23.83 8.41
N GLN A 127 17.71 22.71 8.97
CA GLN A 127 18.48 21.47 9.02
C GLN A 127 18.58 20.82 7.64
N LYS A 128 19.79 20.38 7.25
CA LYS A 128 20.02 19.61 6.04
C LYS A 128 19.42 18.20 6.16
N ALA A 129 18.75 17.74 5.11
CA ALA A 129 18.06 16.44 5.11
C ALA A 129 19.01 15.25 5.32
N GLY A 130 20.28 15.37 4.94
CA GLY A 130 21.30 14.35 5.24
C GLY A 130 21.60 14.15 6.72
N ARG A 131 21.22 15.10 7.59
CA ARG A 131 21.39 15.03 9.06
C ARG A 131 20.12 14.57 9.78
N LEU A 132 19.02 14.40 9.06
CA LEU A 132 17.77 13.89 9.63
C LEU A 132 17.90 12.41 9.99
N SER A 133 17.23 11.99 11.06
CA SER A 133 17.05 10.56 11.36
C SER A 133 16.21 9.88 10.27
N GLY A 134 16.16 8.55 10.25
CA GLY A 134 15.30 7.80 9.34
C GLY A 134 13.83 8.22 9.47
N GLY A 135 13.33 8.34 10.71
CA GLY A 135 11.97 8.80 10.99
C GLY A 135 11.71 10.21 10.51
N GLN A 136 12.63 11.13 10.76
CA GLN A 136 12.52 12.51 10.30
C GLN A 136 12.52 12.61 8.76
N ARG A 137 13.32 11.80 8.05
CA ARG A 137 13.29 11.74 6.58
C ARG A 137 11.96 11.21 6.07
N ALA A 138 11.41 10.17 6.71
CA ALA A 138 10.09 9.63 6.33
C ALA A 138 8.98 10.68 6.55
N GLN A 139 9.01 11.43 7.64
CA GLN A 139 8.07 12.51 7.90
C GLN A 139 8.21 13.65 6.88
N LEU A 140 9.43 14.03 6.52
CA LEU A 140 9.67 15.03 5.46
C LEU A 140 9.11 14.54 4.11
N ALA A 141 9.38 13.28 3.72
CA ALA A 141 8.87 12.70 2.49
C ALA A 141 7.33 12.67 2.46
N LEU A 142 6.70 12.31 3.60
CA LEU A 142 5.25 12.33 3.72
C LEU A 142 4.69 13.76 3.63
N ALA A 143 5.31 14.74 4.29
CA ALA A 143 4.93 16.15 4.20
C ALA A 143 5.00 16.66 2.75
N LEU A 144 6.06 16.32 2.01
CA LEU A 144 6.21 16.69 0.60
C LEU A 144 5.15 16.02 -0.29
N ALA A 145 4.88 14.73 -0.09
CA ALA A 145 3.90 13.99 -0.88
C ALA A 145 2.47 14.50 -0.63
N THR A 146 2.14 14.92 0.58
CA THR A 146 0.80 15.40 0.96
C THR A 146 0.56 16.87 0.65
N ALA A 147 1.62 17.71 0.69
CA ALA A 147 1.49 19.15 0.39
C ALA A 147 1.08 19.45 -1.07
N LYS A 148 1.22 18.52 -1.99
CA LYS A 148 0.67 18.62 -3.34
C LYS A 148 -0.84 18.35 -3.41
N ARG A 149 -1.49 18.00 -2.29
CA ARG A 149 -2.93 17.68 -2.15
C ARG A 149 -3.38 16.57 -3.12
N PRO A 150 -2.74 15.39 -3.07
CA PRO A 150 -3.07 14.31 -3.98
C PRO A 150 -4.45 13.70 -3.65
N GLU A 151 -5.10 13.10 -4.66
CA GLU A 151 -6.28 12.25 -4.47
C GLU A 151 -5.90 10.83 -4.05
N LEU A 152 -4.68 10.39 -4.38
CA LEU A 152 -4.14 9.08 -4.04
C LEU A 152 -2.70 9.20 -3.55
N LEU A 153 -2.44 8.64 -2.36
CA LEU A 153 -1.09 8.43 -1.84
C LEU A 153 -0.65 6.99 -2.11
N ILE A 154 0.54 6.81 -2.65
CA ILE A 154 1.18 5.51 -2.84
C ILE A 154 2.43 5.49 -1.97
N LEU A 155 2.52 4.52 -1.04
CA LEU A 155 3.60 4.44 -0.07
C LEU A 155 4.22 3.03 -0.11
N ASP A 156 5.49 2.95 -0.48
CA ASP A 156 6.21 1.68 -0.57
C ASP A 156 7.06 1.47 0.69
N GLU A 157 6.58 0.63 1.59
CA GLU A 157 7.19 0.29 2.89
C GLU A 157 7.76 1.52 3.66
N PRO A 158 6.99 2.61 3.80
CA PRO A 158 7.51 3.91 4.24
C PRO A 158 8.00 3.92 5.69
N ALA A 159 7.58 2.93 6.48
CA ALA A 159 7.92 2.80 7.90
C ALA A 159 8.84 1.60 8.20
N ALA A 160 9.38 0.91 7.18
CA ALA A 160 10.17 -0.32 7.37
C ALA A 160 11.44 -0.12 8.19
N ALA A 161 12.09 1.05 8.03
CA ALA A 161 13.34 1.37 8.72
C ALA A 161 13.14 2.21 10.01
N LEU A 162 11.89 2.40 10.45
CA LEU A 162 11.58 3.20 11.64
C LEU A 162 11.57 2.34 12.90
N ASP A 163 12.02 2.93 14.01
CA ASP A 163 11.79 2.36 15.33
C ASP A 163 10.29 2.34 15.67
N PRO A 164 9.85 1.58 16.69
CA PRO A 164 8.42 1.42 16.99
C PRO A 164 7.68 2.72 17.30
N LEU A 165 8.34 3.71 17.91
CA LEU A 165 7.73 4.99 18.24
C LEU A 165 7.54 5.85 16.98
N ALA A 166 8.61 6.06 16.22
CA ALA A 166 8.59 6.80 14.96
C ALA A 166 7.60 6.18 13.95
N ARG A 167 7.51 4.84 13.92
CA ARG A 167 6.53 4.13 13.09
C ARG A 167 5.09 4.46 13.48
N ARG A 168 4.77 4.41 14.78
CA ARG A 168 3.43 4.76 15.27
C ARG A 168 3.07 6.21 14.95
N GLU A 169 4.00 7.13 15.13
CA GLU A 169 3.83 8.54 14.78
C GLU A 169 3.61 8.73 13.28
N PHE A 170 4.36 8.01 12.43
CA PHE A 170 4.18 8.03 10.99
C PHE A 170 2.79 7.54 10.58
N MET A 171 2.33 6.41 11.12
CA MET A 171 1.00 5.86 10.82
C MET A 171 -0.12 6.79 11.30
N HIS A 172 0.04 7.43 12.46
CA HIS A 172 -0.89 8.43 12.94
C HIS A 172 -0.95 9.65 12.02
N GLY A 173 0.20 10.16 11.59
CA GLY A 173 0.31 11.25 10.62
C GLY A 173 -0.36 10.88 9.30
N LEU A 174 -0.08 9.70 8.75
CA LEU A 174 -0.72 9.20 7.52
C LEU A 174 -2.25 9.16 7.63
N ALA A 175 -2.78 8.56 8.70
CA ALA A 175 -4.22 8.50 8.94
C ALA A 175 -4.86 9.89 9.08
N GLY A 176 -4.16 10.83 9.71
CA GLY A 176 -4.56 12.22 9.80
C GLY A 176 -4.66 12.89 8.42
N PHE A 177 -3.65 12.69 7.58
CA PHE A 177 -3.62 13.24 6.22
C PHE A 177 -4.73 12.72 5.32
N VAL A 178 -4.89 11.41 5.28
CA VAL A 178 -5.93 10.78 4.45
C VAL A 178 -7.29 11.35 4.81
N ARG A 179 -7.56 11.51 6.10
CA ARG A 179 -8.82 12.07 6.60
C ARG A 179 -8.98 13.56 6.27
N GLU A 180 -7.93 14.36 6.46
CA GLU A 180 -7.95 15.81 6.20
C GLU A 180 -8.12 16.12 4.71
N LEU A 181 -7.45 15.36 3.84
CA LEU A 181 -7.48 15.57 2.39
C LEU A 181 -8.66 14.88 1.71
N GLY A 182 -9.35 13.94 2.38
CA GLY A 182 -10.31 13.04 1.74
C GLY A 182 -9.67 12.17 0.65
N ALA A 183 -8.35 11.92 0.77
CA ALA A 183 -7.58 11.15 -0.19
C ALA A 183 -7.69 9.64 0.07
N GLY A 184 -7.42 8.82 -0.96
CA GLY A 184 -7.12 7.40 -0.76
C GLY A 184 -5.63 7.18 -0.51
N ALA A 185 -5.27 6.00 0.02
CA ALA A 185 -3.87 5.59 0.13
C ALA A 185 -3.70 4.11 -0.21
N VAL A 186 -2.57 3.75 -0.83
CA VAL A 186 -2.10 2.37 -0.96
C VAL A 186 -0.77 2.26 -0.24
N LEU A 187 -0.75 1.50 0.84
CA LEU A 187 0.40 1.32 1.72
C LEU A 187 0.93 -0.10 1.61
N SER A 188 2.13 -0.31 1.10
CA SER A 188 2.78 -1.61 1.23
C SER A 188 3.40 -1.77 2.61
N SER A 189 3.20 -2.93 3.22
CA SER A 189 3.86 -3.31 4.47
C SER A 189 4.07 -4.82 4.54
N HIS A 190 5.13 -5.24 5.21
CA HIS A 190 5.31 -6.62 5.64
C HIS A 190 4.89 -6.82 7.10
N LEU A 191 4.51 -5.76 7.80
CA LEU A 191 4.05 -5.76 9.19
C LEU A 191 2.54 -5.57 9.25
N LEU A 192 1.83 -6.61 9.65
CA LEU A 192 0.37 -6.62 9.69
C LEU A 192 -0.21 -5.65 10.73
N GLY A 193 0.55 -5.35 11.79
CA GLY A 193 0.17 -4.34 12.78
C GLY A 193 -0.02 -2.94 12.20
N ASP A 194 0.83 -2.55 11.23
CA ASP A 194 0.72 -1.26 10.54
C ASP A 194 -0.57 -1.21 9.73
N VAL A 195 -0.87 -2.29 8.99
CA VAL A 195 -2.07 -2.42 8.15
C VAL A 195 -3.33 -2.41 9.00
N ALA A 196 -3.35 -3.20 10.07
CA ALA A 196 -4.50 -3.29 10.98
C ALA A 196 -4.87 -1.96 11.64
N GLN A 197 -3.88 -1.06 11.81
CA GLN A 197 -4.06 0.21 12.48
C GLN A 197 -4.75 1.27 11.59
N VAL A 198 -4.49 1.27 10.28
CA VAL A 198 -4.87 2.39 9.39
C VAL A 198 -5.66 1.96 8.15
N CYS A 199 -5.64 0.67 7.76
CA CYS A 199 -6.24 0.22 6.50
C CYS A 199 -7.66 -0.32 6.71
N ASP A 200 -8.56 0.08 5.83
CA ASP A 200 -9.94 -0.43 5.73
C ASP A 200 -10.11 -1.44 4.60
N HIS A 201 -9.13 -1.54 3.70
CA HIS A 201 -9.04 -2.53 2.62
C HIS A 201 -7.72 -3.28 2.68
N LEU A 202 -7.74 -4.53 2.22
CA LEU A 202 -6.59 -5.41 2.17
C LEU A 202 -6.38 -5.95 0.76
N VAL A 203 -5.12 -6.03 0.35
CA VAL A 203 -4.65 -6.78 -0.83
C VAL A 203 -3.51 -7.68 -0.40
N VAL A 204 -3.66 -8.99 -0.52
CA VAL A 204 -2.59 -9.96 -0.28
C VAL A 204 -1.95 -10.36 -1.60
N LEU A 205 -0.67 -10.03 -1.74
CA LEU A 205 0.14 -10.35 -2.92
C LEU A 205 1.19 -11.42 -2.55
N CYS A 206 1.16 -12.56 -3.22
CA CYS A 206 2.13 -13.63 -3.02
C CYS A 206 2.35 -14.40 -4.32
N ALA A 207 3.56 -14.92 -4.53
CA ALA A 207 3.92 -15.65 -5.73
C ALA A 207 3.55 -14.89 -7.03
N ALA A 208 3.81 -13.59 -7.06
CA ALA A 208 3.52 -12.67 -8.17
C ALA A 208 2.02 -12.53 -8.52
N ARG A 209 1.10 -12.96 -7.65
CA ARG A 209 -0.37 -12.94 -7.89
C ARG A 209 -1.11 -12.34 -6.71
N VAL A 210 -2.21 -11.65 -6.99
CA VAL A 210 -3.19 -11.26 -5.97
C VAL A 210 -3.88 -12.53 -5.47
N GLN A 211 -3.79 -12.78 -4.18
CA GLN A 211 -4.39 -13.96 -3.52
C GLN A 211 -5.81 -13.65 -3.04
N VAL A 212 -5.99 -12.48 -2.46
CA VAL A 212 -7.27 -11.95 -2.01
C VAL A 212 -7.20 -10.43 -1.98
N ALA A 213 -8.32 -9.77 -2.27
CA ALA A 213 -8.49 -8.33 -2.14
C ALA A 213 -9.93 -8.01 -1.72
N GLY A 214 -10.11 -6.97 -0.89
CA GLY A 214 -11.43 -6.50 -0.46
C GLY A 214 -11.41 -5.67 0.82
N PRO A 215 -12.60 -5.16 1.24
CA PRO A 215 -12.78 -4.51 2.52
C PRO A 215 -12.41 -5.44 3.66
N VAL A 216 -11.63 -4.95 4.64
CA VAL A 216 -11.21 -5.76 5.80
C VAL A 216 -12.40 -6.36 6.56
N PRO A 217 -13.49 -5.60 6.85
CA PRO A 217 -14.66 -6.16 7.52
C PRO A 217 -15.31 -7.32 6.75
N ASP A 218 -15.43 -7.21 5.42
CA ASP A 218 -16.05 -8.24 4.58
C ASP A 218 -15.18 -9.49 4.51
N LEU A 219 -13.87 -9.31 4.43
CA LEU A 219 -12.91 -10.41 4.47
C LEU A 219 -13.00 -11.15 5.79
N LEU A 220 -13.03 -10.43 6.92
CA LEU A 220 -13.15 -11.06 8.25
C LEU A 220 -14.51 -11.71 8.46
N ALA A 221 -15.60 -11.16 7.93
CA ALA A 221 -16.94 -11.71 8.03
C ALA A 221 -17.14 -13.00 7.19
N THR A 222 -16.38 -13.16 6.10
CA THR A 222 -16.50 -14.30 5.17
C THR A 222 -15.46 -15.40 5.40
N HIS A 223 -14.55 -15.23 6.35
CA HIS A 223 -13.51 -16.22 6.66
C HIS A 223 -13.65 -16.71 8.10
N HIS A 224 -13.52 -18.03 8.28
CA HIS A 224 -13.72 -18.67 9.57
C HIS A 224 -12.61 -19.68 9.85
N ARG A 225 -12.26 -19.82 11.12
CA ARG A 225 -11.36 -20.87 11.61
C ARG A 225 -12.21 -22.03 12.14
N THR A 226 -11.92 -23.25 11.66
CA THR A 226 -12.61 -24.49 12.08
C THR A 226 -11.59 -25.59 12.38
N ALA A 227 -12.04 -26.66 13.04
CA ALA A 227 -11.22 -27.86 13.24
C ALA A 227 -11.16 -28.75 11.99
N ALA A 228 -12.21 -28.72 11.14
CA ALA A 228 -12.31 -29.49 9.90
C ALA A 228 -13.04 -28.68 8.83
N ALA A 229 -12.78 -29.00 7.56
CA ALA A 229 -13.46 -28.38 6.43
C ALA A 229 -14.96 -28.77 6.44
N SER A 230 -15.82 -27.78 6.24
CA SER A 230 -17.26 -27.98 6.10
C SER A 230 -17.68 -28.06 4.64
N ALA A 231 -18.72 -28.81 4.35
CA ALA A 231 -19.27 -28.90 3.00
C ALA A 231 -19.75 -27.53 2.50
N GLY A 232 -19.32 -27.12 1.31
CA GLY A 232 -19.69 -25.86 0.65
C GLY A 232 -18.79 -24.66 1.00
N ALA A 233 -17.80 -24.79 1.90
CA ALA A 233 -16.82 -23.76 2.16
C ALA A 233 -15.52 -23.98 1.36
N GLU A 234 -14.95 -22.92 0.81
CA GLU A 234 -13.63 -22.98 0.16
C GLU A 234 -12.54 -23.07 1.24
N VAL A 235 -11.74 -24.15 1.21
CA VAL A 235 -10.57 -24.24 2.09
C VAL A 235 -9.50 -23.29 1.57
N VAL A 236 -9.19 -22.28 2.37
CA VAL A 236 -8.09 -21.35 2.09
C VAL A 236 -6.78 -22.00 2.47
N TRP A 237 -6.71 -22.59 3.67
CA TRP A 237 -5.54 -23.28 4.18
C TRP A 237 -5.88 -24.25 5.29
N ALA A 238 -5.11 -25.34 5.42
CA ALA A 238 -5.35 -26.36 6.43
C ALA A 238 -4.04 -26.90 7.01
N GLU A 239 -4.00 -27.07 8.32
CA GLU A 239 -3.02 -27.83 9.07
C GLU A 239 -3.72 -28.78 10.07
N PRO A 240 -3.03 -29.74 10.69
CA PRO A 240 -3.66 -30.63 11.66
C PRO A 240 -4.39 -29.86 12.76
N GLY A 241 -5.71 -30.06 12.86
CA GLY A 241 -6.57 -29.43 13.88
C GLY A 241 -6.91 -27.97 13.64
N ARG A 242 -6.51 -27.36 12.49
CA ARG A 242 -6.83 -25.96 12.19
C ARG A 242 -7.01 -25.74 10.68
N VAL A 243 -8.19 -25.28 10.31
CA VAL A 243 -8.54 -24.98 8.92
C VAL A 243 -9.08 -23.55 8.84
N VAL A 244 -8.59 -22.78 7.88
CA VAL A 244 -9.18 -21.49 7.51
C VAL A 244 -10.00 -21.70 6.25
N VAL A 245 -11.28 -21.39 6.34
CA VAL A 245 -12.25 -21.52 5.24
C VAL A 245 -12.83 -20.18 4.86
N ARG A 246 -13.21 -20.05 3.59
CA ARG A 246 -14.00 -18.94 3.05
C ARG A 246 -15.39 -19.44 2.67
N GLY A 247 -16.42 -18.79 3.14
CA GLY A 247 -17.81 -19.14 2.85
C GLY A 247 -18.79 -18.56 3.86
N PRO A 248 -20.08 -18.96 3.78
CA PRO A 248 -21.07 -18.59 4.78
C PRO A 248 -20.66 -19.11 6.17
N ALA A 249 -21.21 -18.49 7.22
CA ALA A 249 -20.90 -18.86 8.60
C ALA A 249 -20.98 -20.38 8.83
N VAL A 250 -19.90 -20.96 9.31
CA VAL A 250 -19.81 -22.40 9.61
C VAL A 250 -20.27 -22.64 11.04
N ARG A 251 -21.05 -23.69 11.30
CA ARG A 251 -21.75 -23.96 12.56
C ARG A 251 -20.84 -23.97 13.81
N ASP A 252 -19.54 -24.27 13.63
CA ASP A 252 -18.54 -24.27 14.70
C ASP A 252 -17.32 -23.38 14.32
N GLY A 253 -17.52 -22.42 13.43
CA GLY A 253 -16.48 -21.51 12.96
C GLY A 253 -16.23 -20.36 13.93
N ALA A 254 -15.00 -20.21 14.38
CA ALA A 254 -14.55 -19.01 15.08
C ALA A 254 -14.13 -17.93 14.08
N PRO A 255 -14.31 -16.63 14.38
CA PRO A 255 -13.80 -15.55 13.55
C PRO A 255 -12.28 -15.64 13.43
N VAL A 256 -11.76 -15.27 12.26
CA VAL A 256 -10.32 -15.14 12.04
C VAL A 256 -9.87 -13.72 12.40
N THR A 257 -8.64 -13.59 12.85
CA THR A 257 -7.95 -12.29 12.91
C THR A 257 -7.41 -11.91 11.52
N LEU A 258 -7.07 -10.63 11.32
CA LEU A 258 -6.44 -10.17 10.08
C LEU A 258 -5.12 -10.91 9.82
N GLU A 259 -4.35 -11.18 10.88
CA GLU A 259 -3.09 -11.92 10.80
C GLU A 259 -3.31 -13.36 10.36
N GLU A 260 -4.26 -14.07 10.96
CA GLU A 260 -4.62 -15.44 10.58
C GLU A 260 -5.08 -15.54 9.12
N LEU A 261 -5.88 -14.57 8.68
CA LEU A 261 -6.35 -14.50 7.28
C LEU A 261 -5.18 -14.33 6.32
N VAL A 262 -4.29 -13.37 6.57
CA VAL A 262 -3.13 -13.12 5.71
C VAL A 262 -2.21 -14.34 5.70
N LEU A 263 -1.87 -14.91 6.86
CA LEU A 263 -1.02 -16.10 6.96
C LEU A 263 -1.61 -17.29 6.19
N ALA A 264 -2.92 -17.50 6.24
CA ALA A 264 -3.59 -18.56 5.50
C ALA A 264 -3.36 -18.43 3.98
N TYR A 265 -3.54 -17.22 3.42
CA TYR A 265 -3.32 -16.98 2.00
C TYR A 265 -1.84 -17.06 1.60
N LEU A 266 -0.92 -16.60 2.44
CA LEU A 266 0.51 -16.73 2.19
C LEU A 266 0.95 -18.20 2.20
N SER A 267 0.49 -19.00 3.17
CA SER A 267 0.78 -20.43 3.26
C SER A 267 0.19 -21.20 2.07
N ARG A 268 -1.05 -20.90 1.68
CA ARG A 268 -1.67 -21.46 0.45
C ARG A 268 -0.83 -21.19 -0.80
N ALA A 269 -0.36 -19.95 -0.93
CA ALA A 269 0.44 -19.56 -2.09
C ALA A 269 1.84 -20.22 -2.09
N ALA A 270 2.44 -20.40 -0.92
CA ALA A 270 3.74 -21.08 -0.78
C ALA A 270 3.65 -22.60 -1.06
N ALA A 271 2.51 -23.22 -0.75
CA ALA A 271 2.27 -24.65 -1.03
C ALA A 271 2.00 -24.97 -2.51
N ARG A 272 1.65 -23.94 -3.32
CA ARG A 272 1.49 -24.12 -4.76
C ARG A 272 2.86 -24.13 -5.42
N PRO A 273 3.24 -25.20 -6.19
CA PRO A 273 4.52 -25.20 -6.88
C PRO A 273 4.60 -23.98 -7.81
N ALA A 274 5.74 -23.29 -7.79
CA ALA A 274 6.01 -22.19 -8.71
C ALA A 274 5.79 -22.70 -10.14
N VAL A 275 4.90 -22.07 -10.89
CA VAL A 275 4.74 -22.36 -12.32
C VAL A 275 6.01 -21.93 -13.01
N THR A 276 6.98 -22.85 -13.08
CA THR A 276 8.17 -22.72 -13.90
C THR A 276 7.70 -22.90 -15.35
N ARG A 277 7.58 -21.81 -16.09
CA ARG A 277 7.62 -21.80 -17.56
C ARG A 277 8.59 -20.73 -18.04
#